data_a08b76dd814b449ece032c1d1a3c80fa
#
_entry.id   a08b76dd814b449ece032c1d1a3c80fa
#
_cell.length_a   1.000
_cell.length_b   1.000
_cell.length_c   1.000
_cell.angle_alpha   90.00
_cell.angle_beta   90.00
_cell.angle_gamma   90.00
#
_symmetry.space_group_name_H-M   'P 1'
#
loop_
_entity.id
_entity.type
_entity.pdbx_description
1 polymer ?
#
loop_
_entity_poly.entity_id
_entity_poly.type
_entity_poly.pdbx_seq_one_letter_code
_entity_poly.pdbx_strand_id
1 'polypeptide(L)'
;MSEISIDTLKTMLANLDDAKKYQSLRDVMETLPAPDLAAVFEDLPAEKLPVLFRLCPKDLAADVFTELAPETQQKLIDGLTDTELKAVVDELFVDDATDLVEEMPANVVKRILGQADPTTRRMINELLKYPEDSAGGVMTTELMELRPDMTVAQAMEAIRRNGFDKETINNCYVTDDSRRLIGVVSLRALVLAKNTEEPIKDLMDFNVVSVSTTTDQEDVSNLFGKYGFLAIPVVDAENRLVGIVTIDDAISILQDEASEDIAKMNAIGPSDKPYFKQSMWDLYKSRAPWLLFLMISATFSSLVIRGYEDALAAVTVLTAYIPMLTDAGGNAGSQSTSTIIRGMAVGDIQPRDLPRILWRESRVALLCGGTLAVCNFVKLLVFDRIAAPVALVVCLTLICTILLSQIIGGILPVAAEKLHVDPAVMASPLITTIVDTTTLLIYFNIAKMLLHL
;
A
#
# COMPACT_ATOMS: atom_id res chain seq x y z
N MET A 1 1.55 -28.06 -9.31
CA MET A 1 2.91 -28.69 -9.47
C MET A 1 3.90 -28.10 -8.46
N SER A 2 3.78 -26.84 -8.06
CA SER A 2 4.68 -26.17 -7.09
C SER A 2 4.68 -26.78 -5.67
N GLU A 3 3.53 -27.09 -5.07
CA GLU A 3 3.47 -27.65 -3.70
C GLU A 3 4.22 -28.97 -3.51
N ILE A 4 4.14 -29.88 -4.49
CA ILE A 4 4.87 -31.15 -4.43
C ILE A 4 6.40 -30.94 -4.52
N SER A 5 6.83 -29.91 -5.27
CA SER A 5 8.24 -29.56 -5.40
C SER A 5 8.78 -28.90 -4.13
N ILE A 6 8.00 -28.02 -3.52
CA ILE A 6 8.34 -27.33 -2.25
C ILE A 6 8.46 -28.34 -1.10
N ASP A 7 7.49 -29.24 -0.93
CA ASP A 7 7.53 -30.29 0.09
C ASP A 7 8.68 -31.27 -0.13
N THR A 8 8.99 -31.56 -1.38
CA THR A 8 10.15 -32.40 -1.73
C THR A 8 11.45 -31.69 -1.36
N LEU A 9 11.56 -30.39 -1.66
CA LEU A 9 12.72 -29.58 -1.30
C LEU A 9 12.87 -29.50 0.22
N LYS A 10 11.82 -29.18 0.96
CA LYS A 10 11.82 -29.17 2.45
C LYS A 10 12.26 -30.52 3.03
N THR A 11 11.80 -31.62 2.46
CA THR A 11 12.17 -32.98 2.89
C THR A 11 13.65 -33.28 2.58
N MET A 12 14.16 -32.86 1.43
CA MET A 12 15.58 -32.98 1.07
C MET A 12 16.48 -32.15 1.97
N LEU A 13 16.04 -30.92 2.30
CA LEU A 13 16.73 -29.99 3.21
C LEU A 13 16.83 -30.50 4.65
N ALA A 14 15.81 -31.20 5.11
CA ALA A 14 15.82 -31.85 6.43
C ALA A 14 16.87 -32.99 6.55
N ASN A 15 17.27 -33.59 5.41
CA ASN A 15 18.17 -34.76 5.33
C ASN A 15 19.52 -34.47 4.67
N LEU A 16 20.11 -33.28 4.89
CA LEU A 16 21.25 -32.72 4.16
C LEU A 16 22.66 -33.36 4.43
N ASP A 17 22.73 -34.49 5.11
CA ASP A 17 24.03 -35.04 5.53
C ASP A 17 24.87 -35.78 4.44
N ASP A 18 24.47 -35.75 3.16
CA ASP A 18 25.12 -36.52 2.12
C ASP A 18 25.48 -35.69 0.87
N ALA A 19 26.77 -35.61 0.50
CA ALA A 19 27.28 -34.81 -0.63
C ALA A 19 26.65 -35.18 -1.99
N LYS A 20 26.13 -36.39 -2.17
CA LYS A 20 25.40 -36.81 -3.38
C LYS A 20 24.03 -36.16 -3.53
N LYS A 21 23.49 -35.57 -2.46
CA LYS A 21 22.18 -34.91 -2.47
C LYS A 21 22.25 -33.47 -2.96
N TYR A 22 23.43 -32.82 -2.93
CA TYR A 22 23.57 -31.43 -3.37
C TYR A 22 23.26 -31.25 -4.87
N GLN A 23 23.65 -32.22 -5.73
CA GLN A 23 23.36 -32.13 -7.16
C GLN A 23 21.85 -32.29 -7.44
N SER A 24 21.22 -33.28 -6.79
CA SER A 24 19.76 -33.45 -6.89
C SER A 24 18.99 -32.26 -6.30
N LEU A 25 19.56 -31.60 -5.28
CA LEU A 25 18.98 -30.39 -4.67
C LEU A 25 19.03 -29.21 -5.65
N ARG A 26 20.18 -29.01 -6.28
CA ARG A 26 20.36 -28.00 -7.32
C ARG A 26 19.40 -28.22 -8.49
N ASP A 27 19.26 -29.43 -8.98
CA ASP A 27 18.34 -29.77 -10.08
C ASP A 27 16.87 -29.43 -9.71
N VAL A 28 16.48 -29.64 -8.45
CA VAL A 28 15.14 -29.27 -7.95
C VAL A 28 15.00 -27.74 -7.82
N MET A 29 16.02 -27.06 -7.30
CA MET A 29 16.00 -25.60 -7.15
C MET A 29 15.87 -24.88 -8.50
N GLU A 30 16.55 -25.38 -9.55
CA GLU A 30 16.46 -24.86 -10.92
C GLU A 30 15.05 -25.01 -11.56
N THR A 31 14.18 -25.84 -10.98
CA THR A 31 12.78 -26.00 -11.46
C THR A 31 11.76 -25.12 -10.74
N LEU A 32 12.17 -24.45 -9.66
CA LEU A 32 11.29 -23.61 -8.85
C LEU A 32 11.41 -22.15 -9.29
N PRO A 33 10.30 -21.39 -9.32
CA PRO A 33 10.33 -19.94 -9.45
C PRO A 33 11.07 -19.29 -8.27
N ALA A 34 11.69 -18.14 -8.50
CA ALA A 34 12.44 -17.43 -7.46
C ALA A 34 11.62 -17.11 -6.20
N PRO A 35 10.36 -16.62 -6.28
CA PRO A 35 9.54 -16.36 -5.10
C PRO A 35 9.26 -17.62 -4.26
N ASP A 36 8.98 -18.77 -4.92
CA ASP A 36 8.74 -20.04 -4.22
C ASP A 36 10.00 -20.52 -3.49
N LEU A 37 11.16 -20.29 -4.10
CA LEU A 37 12.46 -20.67 -3.52
C LEU A 37 12.85 -19.74 -2.37
N ALA A 38 12.59 -18.43 -2.50
CA ALA A 38 12.77 -17.45 -1.44
C ALA A 38 11.92 -17.80 -0.20
N ALA A 39 10.64 -18.15 -0.39
CA ALA A 39 9.77 -18.59 0.71
C ALA A 39 10.34 -19.83 1.45
N VAL A 40 11.01 -20.74 0.76
CA VAL A 40 11.69 -21.87 1.41
C VAL A 40 12.93 -21.41 2.17
N PHE A 41 13.68 -20.46 1.62
CA PHE A 41 14.90 -19.94 2.26
C PHE A 41 14.59 -19.14 3.53
N GLU A 42 13.44 -18.46 3.57
CA GLU A 42 12.95 -17.75 4.76
C GLU A 42 12.75 -18.66 5.99
N ASP A 43 12.40 -19.92 5.75
CA ASP A 43 12.19 -20.92 6.80
C ASP A 43 13.50 -21.58 7.28
N LEU A 44 14.66 -21.26 6.66
CA LEU A 44 15.92 -21.93 6.97
C LEU A 44 16.65 -21.32 8.17
N PRO A 45 17.38 -22.16 8.94
CA PRO A 45 18.34 -21.66 9.91
C PRO A 45 19.46 -20.84 9.24
N ALA A 46 19.85 -19.72 9.85
CA ALA A 46 20.86 -18.80 9.33
C ALA A 46 22.18 -19.48 8.91
N GLU A 47 22.56 -20.58 9.57
CA GLU A 47 23.78 -21.34 9.29
C GLU A 47 23.71 -22.11 7.97
N LYS A 48 22.51 -22.53 7.54
CA LYS A 48 22.30 -23.30 6.30
C LYS A 48 22.06 -22.40 5.09
N LEU A 49 21.57 -21.20 5.30
CA LEU A 49 21.18 -20.26 4.26
C LEU A 49 22.30 -19.96 3.26
N PRO A 50 23.53 -19.55 3.64
CA PRO A 50 24.61 -19.30 2.68
C PRO A 50 25.07 -20.56 1.93
N VAL A 51 24.98 -21.73 2.57
CA VAL A 51 25.39 -23.01 1.94
C VAL A 51 24.44 -23.36 0.81
N LEU A 52 23.15 -23.19 1.00
CA LEU A 52 22.12 -23.49 -0.01
C LEU A 52 22.09 -22.43 -1.10
N PHE A 53 22.26 -21.17 -0.74
CA PHE A 53 22.34 -20.07 -1.70
C PHE A 53 23.48 -20.28 -2.71
N ARG A 54 24.64 -20.80 -2.28
CA ARG A 54 25.76 -21.18 -3.16
C ARG A 54 25.45 -22.27 -4.19
N LEU A 55 24.35 -23.01 -4.00
CA LEU A 55 23.90 -24.02 -4.96
C LEU A 55 23.05 -23.46 -6.09
N CYS A 56 22.49 -22.28 -5.90
CA CYS A 56 21.71 -21.59 -6.93
C CYS A 56 22.59 -21.20 -8.12
N PRO A 57 22.11 -21.34 -9.36
CA PRO A 57 22.69 -20.63 -10.50
C PRO A 57 22.73 -19.13 -10.23
N LYS A 58 23.68 -18.42 -10.85
CA LYS A 58 23.91 -17.00 -10.53
C LYS A 58 22.67 -16.13 -10.77
N ASP A 59 22.06 -16.29 -11.96
CA ASP A 59 20.88 -15.53 -12.34
C ASP A 59 19.71 -15.79 -11.36
N LEU A 60 19.39 -17.06 -11.09
CA LEU A 60 18.38 -17.46 -10.11
C LEU A 60 18.73 -17.00 -8.68
N ALA A 61 20.01 -16.92 -8.33
CA ALA A 61 20.45 -16.47 -7.02
C ALA A 61 20.17 -14.98 -6.80
N ALA A 62 20.33 -14.14 -7.82
CA ALA A 62 19.98 -12.72 -7.77
C ALA A 62 18.47 -12.55 -7.59
N ASP A 63 17.65 -13.20 -8.45
CA ASP A 63 16.19 -13.16 -8.36
C ASP A 63 15.65 -13.67 -7.01
N VAL A 64 16.24 -14.73 -6.46
CA VAL A 64 15.87 -15.23 -5.12
C VAL A 64 16.28 -14.26 -4.04
N PHE A 65 17.40 -13.57 -4.21
CA PHE A 65 17.90 -12.63 -3.22
C PHE A 65 16.98 -11.41 -3.08
N THR A 66 16.45 -10.87 -4.17
CA THR A 66 15.50 -9.74 -4.16
C THR A 66 14.18 -10.09 -3.47
N GLU A 67 13.72 -11.34 -3.63
CA GLU A 67 12.48 -11.84 -3.02
C GLU A 67 12.60 -12.16 -1.50
N LEU A 68 13.82 -12.12 -0.92
CA LEU A 68 14.02 -12.37 0.51
C LEU A 68 13.69 -11.14 1.35
N ALA A 69 13.08 -11.35 2.53
CA ALA A 69 12.89 -10.28 3.49
C ALA A 69 14.24 -9.69 3.98
N PRO A 70 14.29 -8.38 4.31
CA PRO A 70 15.53 -7.67 4.68
C PRO A 70 16.35 -8.34 5.78
N GLU A 71 15.69 -8.92 6.78
CA GLU A 71 16.40 -9.63 7.86
C GLU A 71 17.07 -10.93 7.37
N THR A 72 16.52 -11.58 6.33
CA THR A 72 17.09 -12.78 5.76
C THR A 72 18.20 -12.44 4.77
N GLN A 73 18.04 -11.37 3.99
CA GLN A 73 19.09 -10.79 3.16
C GLN A 73 20.30 -10.41 4.02
N GLN A 74 20.11 -9.73 5.14
CA GLN A 74 21.19 -9.37 6.06
C GLN A 74 21.95 -10.61 6.56
N LYS A 75 21.23 -11.64 7.02
CA LYS A 75 21.85 -12.90 7.48
C LYS A 75 22.63 -13.59 6.36
N LEU A 76 22.12 -13.53 5.15
CA LEU A 76 22.78 -14.07 3.97
C LEU A 76 24.05 -13.29 3.66
N ILE A 77 23.99 -11.97 3.61
CA ILE A 77 25.14 -11.08 3.39
C ILE A 77 26.24 -11.33 4.43
N ASP A 78 25.87 -11.49 5.71
CA ASP A 78 26.83 -11.78 6.78
C ASP A 78 27.54 -13.14 6.58
N GLY A 79 26.88 -14.09 5.95
CA GLY A 79 27.42 -15.42 5.66
C GLY A 79 28.16 -15.55 4.32
N LEU A 80 28.07 -14.55 3.43
CA LEU A 80 28.76 -14.52 2.14
C LEU A 80 30.15 -13.90 2.25
N THR A 81 31.07 -14.37 1.41
CA THR A 81 32.36 -13.70 1.18
C THR A 81 32.17 -12.44 0.32
N ASP A 82 33.16 -11.54 0.34
CA ASP A 82 33.09 -10.31 -0.47
C ASP A 82 33.00 -10.60 -1.97
N THR A 83 33.62 -11.70 -2.43
CA THR A 83 33.55 -12.12 -3.84
C THR A 83 32.16 -12.63 -4.20
N GLU A 84 31.50 -13.36 -3.30
CA GLU A 84 30.14 -13.86 -3.49
C GLU A 84 29.13 -12.72 -3.45
N LEU A 85 29.26 -11.82 -2.47
CA LEU A 85 28.43 -10.63 -2.38
C LEU A 85 28.54 -9.77 -3.65
N LYS A 86 29.77 -9.55 -4.13
CA LYS A 86 29.99 -8.85 -5.39
C LYS A 86 29.27 -9.52 -6.56
N ALA A 87 29.31 -10.85 -6.66
CA ALA A 87 28.65 -11.57 -7.73
C ALA A 87 27.11 -11.43 -7.67
N VAL A 88 26.53 -11.30 -6.49
CA VAL A 88 25.09 -11.01 -6.33
C VAL A 88 24.80 -9.57 -6.73
N VAL A 89 25.51 -8.60 -6.18
CA VAL A 89 25.29 -7.16 -6.44
C VAL A 89 25.49 -6.79 -7.91
N ASP A 90 26.42 -7.47 -8.62
CA ASP A 90 26.68 -7.23 -10.05
C ASP A 90 25.55 -7.77 -10.95
N GLU A 91 24.66 -8.66 -10.46
CA GLU A 91 23.52 -9.22 -11.19
C GLU A 91 22.20 -8.52 -10.82
N LEU A 92 22.15 -7.72 -9.73
CA LEU A 92 20.96 -6.96 -9.34
C LEU A 92 20.72 -5.78 -10.28
N PHE A 93 19.47 -5.48 -10.55
CA PHE A 93 19.08 -4.18 -11.13
C PHE A 93 19.36 -3.04 -10.14
N VAL A 94 19.47 -1.82 -10.65
CA VAL A 94 19.96 -0.69 -9.84
C VAL A 94 18.93 -0.26 -8.78
N ASP A 95 17.63 -0.39 -9.06
CA ASP A 95 16.53 -0.19 -8.12
C ASP A 95 16.61 -1.21 -6.98
N ASP A 96 16.63 -2.52 -7.27
CA ASP A 96 16.79 -3.58 -6.26
C ASP A 96 18.05 -3.37 -5.38
N ALA A 97 19.14 -2.94 -6.01
CA ALA A 97 20.37 -2.63 -5.27
C ALA A 97 20.23 -1.36 -4.41
N THR A 98 19.36 -0.43 -4.80
CA THR A 98 19.07 0.80 -4.05
C THR A 98 18.18 0.47 -2.85
N ASP A 99 17.10 -0.26 -3.05
CA ASP A 99 16.20 -0.74 -1.98
C ASP A 99 16.98 -1.55 -0.93
N LEU A 100 17.84 -2.44 -1.39
CA LEU A 100 18.74 -3.19 -0.49
C LEU A 100 19.62 -2.25 0.36
N VAL A 101 20.12 -1.16 -0.21
CA VAL A 101 20.95 -0.19 0.53
C VAL A 101 20.13 0.62 1.51
N GLU A 102 18.88 0.98 1.20
CA GLU A 102 17.98 1.74 2.08
C GLU A 102 17.57 0.92 3.31
N GLU A 103 17.31 -0.36 3.13
CA GLU A 103 16.85 -1.25 4.20
C GLU A 103 17.98 -1.79 5.11
N MET A 104 19.23 -1.73 4.67
CA MET A 104 20.34 -2.35 5.39
C MET A 104 21.01 -1.44 6.42
N PRO A 105 21.52 -2.01 7.54
CA PRO A 105 22.34 -1.27 8.51
C PRO A 105 23.61 -0.69 7.86
N ALA A 106 24.08 0.48 8.32
CA ALA A 106 25.18 1.22 7.74
C ALA A 106 26.49 0.44 7.54
N ASN A 107 26.79 -0.56 8.37
CA ASN A 107 27.94 -1.44 8.19
C ASN A 107 27.79 -2.38 6.98
N VAL A 108 26.58 -2.86 6.71
CA VAL A 108 26.23 -3.70 5.55
C VAL A 108 26.24 -2.86 4.28
N VAL A 109 25.59 -1.68 4.31
CA VAL A 109 25.63 -0.69 3.22
C VAL A 109 27.05 -0.38 2.77
N LYS A 110 27.96 -0.12 3.72
CA LYS A 110 29.37 0.12 3.39
C LYS A 110 30.03 -1.07 2.69
N ARG A 111 29.63 -2.29 3.05
CA ARG A 111 30.15 -3.50 2.45
C ARG A 111 29.61 -3.69 1.03
N ILE A 112 28.29 -3.51 0.83
CA ILE A 112 27.62 -3.58 -0.49
C ILE A 112 28.23 -2.55 -1.45
N LEU A 113 28.20 -1.26 -1.10
CA LEU A 113 28.76 -0.20 -1.92
C LEU A 113 30.28 -0.35 -2.14
N GLY A 114 31.00 -1.04 -1.23
CA GLY A 114 32.41 -1.36 -1.38
C GLY A 114 32.68 -2.40 -2.46
N GLN A 115 31.75 -3.30 -2.72
CA GLN A 115 31.87 -4.37 -3.73
C GLN A 115 31.26 -3.97 -5.09
N ALA A 116 30.25 -3.06 -5.12
CA ALA A 116 29.65 -2.58 -6.35
C ALA A 116 30.67 -1.87 -7.24
N ASP A 117 30.52 -2.03 -8.55
CA ASP A 117 31.35 -1.30 -9.52
C ASP A 117 31.13 0.22 -9.44
N PRO A 118 32.06 1.06 -9.96
CA PRO A 118 31.96 2.50 -9.85
C PRO A 118 30.71 3.11 -10.53
N THR A 119 30.18 2.45 -11.58
CA THR A 119 29.00 2.91 -12.33
C THR A 119 27.75 2.64 -11.54
N THR A 120 27.54 1.39 -11.12
CA THR A 120 26.41 0.94 -10.28
C THR A 120 26.38 1.74 -8.98
N ARG A 121 27.51 1.90 -8.29
CA ARG A 121 27.59 2.72 -7.07
C ARG A 121 27.16 4.18 -7.30
N ARG A 122 27.50 4.76 -8.45
CA ARG A 122 27.09 6.12 -8.79
C ARG A 122 25.59 6.18 -9.02
N MET A 123 25.01 5.19 -9.73
CA MET A 123 23.60 5.12 -10.03
C MET A 123 22.78 4.94 -8.74
N ILE A 124 23.17 4.03 -7.85
CA ILE A 124 22.57 3.87 -6.52
C ILE A 124 22.59 5.21 -5.76
N ASN A 125 23.75 5.90 -5.69
CA ASN A 125 23.84 7.19 -5.01
C ASN A 125 23.06 8.33 -5.71
N GLU A 126 22.68 8.18 -6.96
CA GLU A 126 21.77 9.09 -7.66
C GLU A 126 20.31 8.80 -7.30
N LEU A 127 19.90 7.54 -7.23
CA LEU A 127 18.56 7.14 -6.84
C LEU A 127 18.25 7.49 -5.38
N LEU A 128 19.17 7.23 -4.46
CA LEU A 128 19.07 7.59 -3.03
C LEU A 128 18.84 9.09 -2.74
N LYS A 129 18.85 9.96 -3.74
CA LYS A 129 18.54 11.39 -3.58
C LYS A 129 17.05 11.69 -3.72
N TYR A 130 16.30 10.80 -4.33
CA TYR A 130 14.86 10.94 -4.46
C TYR A 130 14.18 10.51 -3.16
N PRO A 131 12.99 11.05 -2.85
CA PRO A 131 12.19 10.51 -1.75
C PRO A 131 11.82 9.05 -2.00
N GLU A 132 11.90 8.21 -0.97
CA GLU A 132 11.62 6.77 -1.01
C GLU A 132 10.23 6.49 -1.62
N ASP A 133 9.17 7.16 -1.13
CA ASP A 133 7.79 7.00 -1.60
C ASP A 133 7.48 7.79 -2.89
N SER A 134 8.44 7.96 -3.78
CA SER A 134 8.26 8.72 -5.04
C SER A 134 8.62 7.91 -6.27
N ALA A 135 8.08 8.31 -7.43
CA ALA A 135 8.45 7.71 -8.72
C ALA A 135 9.97 7.69 -8.96
N GLY A 136 10.71 8.64 -8.41
CA GLY A 136 12.16 8.68 -8.49
C GLY A 136 12.86 7.69 -7.57
N GLY A 137 12.25 7.35 -6.41
CA GLY A 137 12.74 6.34 -5.48
C GLY A 137 12.54 4.93 -6.03
N VAL A 138 11.37 4.65 -6.58
CA VAL A 138 10.97 3.31 -7.05
C VAL A 138 11.26 3.04 -8.53
N MET A 139 11.97 3.92 -9.24
CA MET A 139 12.26 3.75 -10.66
C MET A 139 13.56 2.97 -10.90
N THR A 140 13.57 2.16 -11.96
CA THR A 140 14.82 1.67 -12.53
C THR A 140 15.35 2.59 -13.63
N THR A 141 16.67 2.66 -13.76
CA THR A 141 17.35 3.40 -14.84
C THR A 141 17.70 2.52 -16.04
N GLU A 142 17.44 1.24 -15.95
CA GLU A 142 17.80 0.21 -16.94
C GLU A 142 16.73 0.03 -18.00
N LEU A 143 16.45 1.09 -18.73
CA LEU A 143 15.45 1.18 -19.78
C LEU A 143 16.07 1.13 -21.19
N MET A 144 15.23 0.82 -22.21
CA MET A 144 15.64 0.84 -23.61
C MET A 144 15.34 2.20 -24.25
N GLU A 145 16.40 2.94 -24.58
CA GLU A 145 16.34 4.26 -25.23
C GLU A 145 16.67 4.15 -26.72
N LEU A 146 15.86 4.78 -27.57
CA LEU A 146 16.04 4.86 -29.01
C LEU A 146 16.06 6.31 -29.48
N ARG A 147 16.60 6.53 -30.69
CA ARG A 147 16.60 7.84 -31.36
C ARG A 147 15.55 7.90 -32.46
N PRO A 148 14.93 9.05 -32.70
CA PRO A 148 13.83 9.20 -33.66
C PRO A 148 14.25 8.97 -35.11
N ASP A 149 15.52 9.18 -35.44
CA ASP A 149 16.13 9.03 -36.77
C ASP A 149 16.62 7.60 -37.04
N MET A 150 16.67 6.73 -36.05
CA MET A 150 16.99 5.31 -36.23
C MET A 150 15.95 4.65 -37.15
N THR A 151 16.40 3.71 -38.00
CA THR A 151 15.49 2.82 -38.74
C THR A 151 15.03 1.67 -37.83
N VAL A 152 13.92 1.02 -38.19
CA VAL A 152 13.43 -0.18 -37.50
C VAL A 152 14.53 -1.26 -37.40
N ALA A 153 15.30 -1.46 -38.48
CA ALA A 153 16.43 -2.40 -38.49
C ALA A 153 17.49 -2.03 -37.44
N GLN A 154 17.84 -0.76 -37.33
CA GLN A 154 18.82 -0.27 -36.36
C GLN A 154 18.31 -0.39 -34.92
N ALA A 155 17.03 -0.08 -34.70
CA ALA A 155 16.39 -0.23 -33.38
C ALA A 155 16.37 -1.70 -32.94
N MET A 156 15.99 -2.62 -33.81
CA MET A 156 16.01 -4.06 -33.52
C MET A 156 17.42 -4.58 -33.21
N GLU A 157 18.43 -4.06 -33.91
CA GLU A 157 19.84 -4.42 -33.63
C GLU A 157 20.29 -3.84 -32.29
N ALA A 158 19.90 -2.61 -31.94
CA ALA A 158 20.19 -2.02 -30.63
C ALA A 158 19.55 -2.82 -29.49
N ILE A 159 18.29 -3.27 -29.67
CA ILE A 159 17.59 -4.11 -28.68
C ILE A 159 18.30 -5.47 -28.52
N ARG A 160 18.70 -6.13 -29.61
CA ARG A 160 19.42 -7.42 -29.53
C ARG A 160 20.76 -7.30 -28.82
N ARG A 161 21.45 -6.18 -28.97
CA ARG A 161 22.77 -5.97 -28.39
C ARG A 161 22.70 -5.55 -26.92
N ASN A 162 21.74 -4.70 -26.55
CA ASN A 162 21.72 -4.05 -25.23
C ASN A 162 20.54 -4.50 -24.35
N GLY A 163 19.59 -5.28 -24.89
CA GLY A 163 18.34 -5.59 -24.20
C GLY A 163 18.48 -6.61 -23.07
N PHE A 164 19.63 -7.30 -22.96
CA PHE A 164 19.87 -8.25 -21.86
C PHE A 164 20.09 -7.53 -20.52
N ASP A 165 20.64 -6.30 -20.57
CA ASP A 165 20.93 -5.49 -19.40
C ASP A 165 19.81 -4.46 -19.16
N LYS A 166 18.57 -4.73 -19.60
CA LYS A 166 17.43 -3.84 -19.47
C LYS A 166 16.30 -4.55 -18.75
N GLU A 167 15.69 -3.84 -17.83
CA GLU A 167 14.54 -4.30 -17.06
C GLU A 167 13.41 -4.79 -17.98
N THR A 168 13.11 -4.00 -19.00
CA THR A 168 12.15 -4.38 -20.02
C THR A 168 12.51 -3.84 -21.40
N ILE A 169 12.21 -4.63 -22.43
CA ILE A 169 12.29 -4.21 -23.85
C ILE A 169 10.90 -4.07 -24.49
N ASN A 170 9.84 -4.32 -23.73
CA ASN A 170 8.47 -4.27 -24.26
C ASN A 170 8.11 -2.88 -24.77
N ASN A 171 8.58 -1.83 -24.08
CA ASN A 171 8.45 -0.44 -24.45
C ASN A 171 9.85 0.17 -24.57
N CYS A 172 10.14 0.73 -25.75
CA CYS A 172 11.36 1.48 -26.01
C CYS A 172 11.02 2.97 -26.05
N TYR A 173 11.73 3.77 -25.30
CA TYR A 173 11.47 5.19 -25.17
C TYR A 173 12.32 5.98 -26.16
N VAL A 174 11.68 6.94 -26.85
CA VAL A 174 12.34 7.74 -27.87
C VAL A 174 12.66 9.11 -27.29
N THR A 175 13.94 9.48 -27.35
CA THR A 175 14.44 10.74 -26.80
C THR A 175 15.15 11.58 -27.86
N ASP A 176 15.14 12.91 -27.67
CA ASP A 176 15.92 13.84 -28.47
C ASP A 176 17.41 13.90 -28.01
N ASP A 177 18.23 14.75 -28.66
CA ASP A 177 19.63 14.94 -28.31
C ASP A 177 19.87 15.47 -26.88
N SER A 178 18.84 16.06 -26.28
CA SER A 178 18.85 16.56 -24.90
C SER A 178 18.30 15.54 -23.89
N ARG A 179 18.06 14.28 -24.30
CA ARG A 179 17.41 13.22 -23.55
C ARG A 179 15.96 13.53 -23.16
N ARG A 180 15.28 14.48 -23.80
CA ARG A 180 13.86 14.71 -23.56
C ARG A 180 13.03 13.60 -24.15
N LEU A 181 12.06 13.14 -23.39
CA LEU A 181 11.11 12.13 -23.84
C LEU A 181 10.18 12.72 -24.91
N ILE A 182 10.22 12.16 -26.12
CA ILE A 182 9.43 12.63 -27.27
C ILE A 182 8.46 11.58 -27.81
N GLY A 183 8.61 10.32 -27.43
CA GLY A 183 7.73 9.25 -27.88
C GLY A 183 8.05 7.90 -27.22
N VAL A 184 7.19 6.94 -27.49
CA VAL A 184 7.37 5.54 -27.11
C VAL A 184 7.06 4.64 -28.30
N VAL A 185 7.83 3.59 -28.48
CA VAL A 185 7.55 2.54 -29.48
C VAL A 185 7.57 1.17 -28.80
N SER A 186 6.54 0.37 -29.01
CA SER A 186 6.49 -0.98 -28.45
C SER A 186 7.33 -1.93 -29.29
N LEU A 187 7.95 -2.94 -28.65
CA LEU A 187 8.62 -4.03 -29.36
C LEU A 187 7.69 -4.71 -30.37
N ARG A 188 6.39 -4.82 -30.04
CA ARG A 188 5.38 -5.34 -30.95
C ARG A 188 5.28 -4.52 -32.24
N ALA A 189 5.32 -3.17 -32.15
CA ALA A 189 5.28 -2.31 -33.35
C ALA A 189 6.51 -2.50 -34.22
N LEU A 190 7.71 -2.62 -33.60
CA LEU A 190 8.96 -2.87 -34.31
C LEU A 190 8.96 -4.22 -35.02
N VAL A 191 8.51 -5.30 -34.36
CA VAL A 191 8.45 -6.66 -34.90
C VAL A 191 7.45 -6.76 -36.08
N LEU A 192 6.34 -6.01 -35.99
CA LEU A 192 5.28 -6.03 -37.01
C LEU A 192 5.47 -4.99 -38.13
N ALA A 193 6.50 -4.14 -38.04
CA ALA A 193 6.80 -3.16 -39.08
C ALA A 193 7.11 -3.85 -40.41
N LYS A 194 6.43 -3.40 -41.50
CA LYS A 194 6.60 -4.00 -42.83
C LYS A 194 7.87 -3.54 -43.53
N ASN A 195 8.30 -2.33 -43.23
CA ASN A 195 9.49 -1.71 -43.81
C ASN A 195 10.54 -1.50 -42.72
N THR A 196 11.64 -2.22 -42.80
CA THR A 196 12.76 -2.15 -41.84
C THR A 196 13.58 -0.87 -41.97
N GLU A 197 13.45 -0.14 -43.06
CA GLU A 197 14.12 1.16 -43.32
C GLU A 197 13.26 2.36 -42.87
N GLU A 198 12.05 2.11 -42.36
CA GLU A 198 11.17 3.14 -41.81
C GLU A 198 11.78 3.74 -40.53
N PRO A 199 11.83 5.08 -40.39
CA PRO A 199 12.38 5.71 -39.20
C PRO A 199 11.43 5.58 -38.01
N ILE A 200 11.98 5.44 -36.82
CA ILE A 200 11.22 5.25 -35.56
C ILE A 200 10.21 6.36 -35.31
N LYS A 201 10.53 7.59 -35.65
CA LYS A 201 9.60 8.74 -35.53
C LYS A 201 8.25 8.56 -36.22
N ASP A 202 8.18 7.71 -37.26
CA ASP A 202 6.95 7.47 -38.03
C ASP A 202 6.10 6.33 -37.40
N LEU A 203 6.70 5.54 -36.46
CA LEU A 203 6.09 4.41 -35.75
C LEU A 203 5.77 4.71 -34.29
N MET A 204 6.45 5.71 -33.71
CA MET A 204 6.30 5.99 -32.28
C MET A 204 4.98 6.69 -31.96
N ASP A 205 4.46 6.44 -30.77
CA ASP A 205 3.36 7.22 -30.19
C ASP A 205 3.93 8.47 -29.49
N PHE A 206 3.40 9.63 -29.86
CA PHE A 206 3.78 10.91 -29.26
C PHE A 206 3.02 11.22 -27.98
N ASN A 207 1.89 10.53 -27.71
CA ASN A 207 1.06 10.73 -26.52
C ASN A 207 1.57 9.85 -25.37
N VAL A 208 2.76 10.14 -24.89
CA VAL A 208 3.36 9.37 -23.80
C VAL A 208 2.82 9.87 -22.46
N VAL A 209 2.23 8.97 -21.70
CA VAL A 209 1.93 9.21 -20.29
C VAL A 209 3.23 9.01 -19.50
N SER A 210 3.69 10.05 -18.85
CA SER A 210 4.90 10.04 -18.01
C SER A 210 4.61 10.65 -16.65
N VAL A 211 5.44 10.33 -15.66
CA VAL A 211 5.37 10.88 -14.30
C VAL A 211 6.64 11.65 -13.97
N SER A 212 6.54 12.60 -13.05
CA SER A 212 7.70 13.31 -12.51
C SER A 212 8.42 12.46 -11.48
N THR A 213 9.73 12.65 -11.31
CA THR A 213 10.51 12.03 -10.21
C THR A 213 9.95 12.26 -8.82
N THR A 214 9.16 13.31 -8.62
CA THR A 214 8.54 13.66 -7.33
C THR A 214 7.06 13.25 -7.22
N THR A 215 6.53 12.53 -8.20
CA THR A 215 5.16 11.99 -8.14
C THR A 215 5.13 10.89 -7.10
N ASP A 216 4.10 10.89 -6.26
CA ASP A 216 3.87 9.88 -5.23
C ASP A 216 3.71 8.49 -5.84
N GLN A 217 4.28 7.46 -5.18
CA GLN A 217 4.26 6.08 -5.67
C GLN A 217 2.84 5.50 -5.79
N GLU A 218 1.91 5.90 -4.90
CA GLU A 218 0.51 5.50 -4.98
C GLU A 218 -0.15 6.05 -6.25
N ASP A 219 0.08 7.34 -6.56
CA ASP A 219 -0.40 7.97 -7.79
C ASP A 219 0.14 7.28 -9.04
N VAL A 220 1.44 6.92 -9.04
CA VAL A 220 2.07 6.16 -10.14
C VAL A 220 1.40 4.81 -10.31
N SER A 221 1.25 4.06 -9.23
CA SER A 221 0.66 2.71 -9.25
C SER A 221 -0.78 2.72 -9.72
N ASN A 222 -1.56 3.73 -9.34
CA ASN A 222 -2.92 3.95 -9.83
C ASN A 222 -3.00 4.17 -11.36
N LEU A 223 -1.96 4.75 -12.00
CA LEU A 223 -1.90 4.89 -13.46
C LEU A 223 -1.77 3.54 -14.16
N PHE A 224 -1.08 2.56 -13.59
CA PHE A 224 -1.03 1.20 -14.14
C PHE A 224 -2.42 0.58 -14.20
N GLY A 225 -3.18 0.66 -13.11
CA GLY A 225 -4.57 0.18 -13.07
C GLY A 225 -5.49 0.88 -14.08
N LYS A 226 -5.29 2.18 -14.31
CA LYS A 226 -6.10 3.00 -15.21
C LYS A 226 -5.81 2.75 -16.68
N TYR A 227 -4.54 2.61 -17.07
CA TYR A 227 -4.12 2.55 -18.47
C TYR A 227 -3.70 1.15 -18.91
N GLY A 228 -3.42 0.23 -17.99
CA GLY A 228 -2.94 -1.12 -18.29
C GLY A 228 -1.53 -1.13 -18.90
N PHE A 229 -0.67 -0.22 -18.47
CA PHE A 229 0.72 -0.16 -18.91
C PHE A 229 1.56 -1.29 -18.30
N LEU A 230 2.67 -1.63 -18.94
CA LEU A 230 3.68 -2.54 -18.40
C LEU A 230 4.85 -1.78 -17.78
N ALA A 231 5.09 -0.55 -18.21
CA ALA A 231 6.06 0.36 -17.63
C ALA A 231 5.64 1.81 -17.91
N ILE A 232 5.95 2.72 -16.98
CA ILE A 232 5.66 4.16 -17.11
C ILE A 232 6.99 4.92 -17.02
N PRO A 233 7.30 5.80 -18.00
CA PRO A 233 8.53 6.59 -17.97
C PRO A 233 8.48 7.69 -16.92
N VAL A 234 9.59 7.85 -16.22
CA VAL A 234 9.83 8.91 -15.23
C VAL A 234 10.69 9.98 -15.85
N VAL A 235 10.28 11.24 -15.68
CA VAL A 235 10.97 12.41 -16.23
C VAL A 235 11.35 13.41 -15.15
N ASP A 236 12.43 14.15 -15.38
CA ASP A 236 12.84 15.28 -14.54
C ASP A 236 12.03 16.55 -14.85
N ALA A 237 12.35 17.65 -14.15
CA ALA A 237 11.69 18.95 -14.34
C ALA A 237 11.85 19.53 -15.75
N GLU A 238 12.89 19.13 -16.50
CA GLU A 238 13.16 19.53 -17.88
C GLU A 238 12.57 18.54 -18.91
N ASN A 239 11.73 17.59 -18.47
CA ASN A 239 11.15 16.51 -19.28
C ASN A 239 12.18 15.56 -19.90
N ARG A 240 13.35 15.37 -19.22
CA ARG A 240 14.33 14.37 -19.62
C ARG A 240 13.96 13.02 -19.02
N LEU A 241 14.08 11.98 -19.80
CA LEU A 241 13.89 10.62 -19.34
C LEU A 241 14.99 10.22 -18.37
N VAL A 242 14.62 9.87 -17.13
CA VAL A 242 15.55 9.49 -16.06
C VAL A 242 15.42 8.03 -15.66
N GLY A 243 14.22 7.45 -15.77
CA GLY A 243 13.96 6.06 -15.41
C GLY A 243 12.60 5.57 -15.91
N ILE A 244 12.23 4.40 -15.48
CA ILE A 244 10.89 3.81 -15.65
C ILE A 244 10.47 3.16 -14.34
N VAL A 245 9.17 3.12 -14.06
CA VAL A 245 8.56 2.23 -13.06
C VAL A 245 7.92 1.08 -13.79
N THR A 246 8.04 -0.13 -13.29
CA THR A 246 7.49 -1.34 -13.92
C THR A 246 6.17 -1.78 -13.27
N ILE A 247 5.46 -2.71 -13.90
CA ILE A 247 4.14 -3.18 -13.41
C ILE A 247 4.26 -4.04 -12.16
N ASP A 248 5.31 -4.82 -12.02
CA ASP A 248 5.60 -5.70 -10.88
C ASP A 248 5.83 -4.86 -9.62
N ASP A 249 6.70 -3.83 -9.68
CA ASP A 249 6.88 -2.86 -8.59
C ASP A 249 5.57 -2.16 -8.25
N ALA A 250 4.84 -1.69 -9.27
CA ALA A 250 3.54 -1.05 -9.06
C ALA A 250 2.52 -1.96 -8.37
N ILE A 251 2.55 -3.28 -8.60
CA ILE A 251 1.69 -4.25 -7.91
C ILE A 251 2.10 -4.38 -6.44
N SER A 252 3.39 -4.46 -6.15
CA SER A 252 3.92 -4.51 -4.78
C SER A 252 3.54 -3.26 -4.00
N ILE A 253 3.80 -2.08 -4.58
CA ILE A 253 3.41 -0.78 -4.00
C ILE A 253 1.90 -0.74 -3.70
N LEU A 254 1.03 -1.15 -4.62
CA LEU A 254 -0.42 -1.18 -4.39
C LEU A 254 -0.83 -2.09 -3.23
N GLN A 255 -0.11 -3.19 -3.00
CA GLN A 255 -0.37 -4.09 -1.88
C GLN A 255 0.07 -3.49 -0.55
N ASP A 256 1.22 -2.82 -0.54
CA ASP A 256 1.78 -2.18 0.64
C ASP A 256 0.95 -0.97 1.05
N GLU A 257 0.58 -0.09 0.12
CA GLU A 257 -0.33 1.04 0.35
C GLU A 257 -1.70 0.57 0.88
N ALA A 258 -2.28 -0.48 0.26
CA ALA A 258 -3.53 -1.03 0.75
C ALA A 258 -3.41 -1.62 2.17
N SER A 259 -2.27 -2.22 2.51
CA SER A 259 -1.99 -2.77 3.84
C SER A 259 -1.77 -1.65 4.86
N GLU A 260 -1.07 -0.59 4.46
CA GLU A 260 -0.87 0.62 5.27
C GLU A 260 -2.20 1.32 5.56
N ASP A 261 -3.04 1.52 4.54
CA ASP A 261 -4.38 2.10 4.66
C ASP A 261 -5.24 1.32 5.64
N ILE A 262 -5.27 -0.01 5.53
CA ILE A 262 -6.01 -0.88 6.45
C ILE A 262 -5.50 -0.70 7.89
N ALA A 263 -4.20 -0.60 8.10
CA ALA A 263 -3.62 -0.38 9.42
C ALA A 263 -4.01 1.00 9.97
N LYS A 264 -3.83 2.07 9.19
CA LYS A 264 -4.19 3.45 9.55
C LYS A 264 -5.69 3.58 9.86
N MET A 265 -6.55 2.99 9.01
CA MET A 265 -8.01 2.97 9.21
C MET A 265 -8.44 2.28 10.51
N ASN A 266 -7.62 1.40 11.06
CA ASN A 266 -7.86 0.71 12.33
C ASN A 266 -7.05 1.29 13.51
N ALA A 267 -6.42 2.45 13.32
CA ALA A 267 -5.55 3.10 14.31
C ALA A 267 -4.43 2.14 14.80
N ILE A 268 -3.78 1.48 13.87
CA ILE A 268 -2.62 0.61 14.10
C ILE A 268 -1.47 1.21 13.30
N GLY A 269 -0.28 1.32 13.88
CA GLY A 269 0.92 1.69 13.12
C GLY A 269 1.22 0.63 12.05
N PRO A 270 1.48 1.03 10.79
CA PRO A 270 1.81 0.10 9.71
C PRO A 270 3.08 -0.69 10.04
N SER A 271 3.26 -1.83 9.39
CA SER A 271 4.43 -2.68 9.52
C SER A 271 4.58 -3.56 8.29
N ASP A 272 5.75 -3.54 7.70
CA ASP A 272 6.11 -4.32 6.50
C ASP A 272 6.41 -5.79 6.84
N LYS A 273 6.45 -6.12 8.15
CA LYS A 273 6.76 -7.48 8.60
C LYS A 273 5.53 -8.38 8.64
N PRO A 274 5.61 -9.61 8.14
CA PRO A 274 4.58 -10.62 8.32
C PRO A 274 4.24 -10.82 9.81
N TYR A 275 2.98 -11.04 10.13
CA TYR A 275 2.47 -11.10 11.51
C TYR A 275 3.29 -12.00 12.45
N PHE A 276 3.70 -13.19 12.00
CA PHE A 276 4.46 -14.13 12.83
C PHE A 276 5.95 -13.77 12.99
N LYS A 277 6.48 -12.86 12.14
CA LYS A 277 7.85 -12.33 12.25
C LYS A 277 7.92 -11.08 13.12
N GLN A 278 6.78 -10.43 13.42
CA GLN A 278 6.72 -9.28 14.31
C GLN A 278 6.96 -9.70 15.76
N SER A 279 7.81 -8.96 16.46
CA SER A 279 8.01 -9.18 17.89
C SER A 279 6.81 -8.68 18.71
N MET A 280 6.65 -9.20 19.94
CA MET A 280 5.64 -8.69 20.88
C MET A 280 5.77 -7.18 21.12
N TRP A 281 7.00 -6.65 21.08
CA TRP A 281 7.27 -5.22 21.27
C TRP A 281 6.89 -4.38 20.05
N ASP A 282 7.04 -4.89 18.84
CA ASP A 282 6.60 -4.22 17.62
C ASP A 282 5.08 -4.09 17.61
N LEU A 283 4.36 -5.19 17.89
CA LEU A 283 2.90 -5.19 18.03
C LEU A 283 2.41 -4.26 19.14
N TYR A 284 3.13 -4.17 20.26
CA TYR A 284 2.81 -3.24 21.34
C TYR A 284 3.01 -1.79 20.89
N LYS A 285 4.14 -1.47 20.25
CA LYS A 285 4.45 -0.10 19.81
C LYS A 285 3.49 0.40 18.74
N SER A 286 3.04 -0.47 17.85
CA SER A 286 2.09 -0.09 16.78
C SER A 286 0.67 0.20 17.31
N ARG A 287 0.28 -0.38 18.47
CA ARG A 287 -1.10 -0.27 19.00
C ARG A 287 -1.22 0.65 20.21
N ALA A 288 -0.26 0.61 21.13
CA ALA A 288 -0.36 1.29 22.42
C ALA A 288 -0.53 2.82 22.32
N PRO A 289 0.18 3.57 21.45
CA PRO A 289 0.01 5.02 21.33
C PRO A 289 -1.42 5.41 20.92
N TRP A 290 -1.98 4.69 19.97
CA TRP A 290 -3.34 4.94 19.50
C TRP A 290 -4.40 4.62 20.56
N LEU A 291 -4.24 3.49 21.28
CA LEU A 291 -5.14 3.12 22.38
C LEU A 291 -5.11 4.14 23.51
N LEU A 292 -3.93 4.69 23.84
CA LEU A 292 -3.80 5.76 24.83
C LEU A 292 -4.48 7.05 24.37
N PHE A 293 -4.30 7.44 23.12
CA PHE A 293 -4.97 8.61 22.54
C PHE A 293 -6.50 8.45 22.57
N LEU A 294 -7.02 7.30 22.16
CA LEU A 294 -8.45 7.01 22.19
C LEU A 294 -9.01 6.96 23.62
N MET A 295 -8.26 6.44 24.58
CA MET A 295 -8.64 6.45 26.01
C MET A 295 -8.78 7.88 26.55
N ILE A 296 -7.83 8.76 26.21
CA ILE A 296 -7.92 10.19 26.58
C ILE A 296 -9.16 10.83 25.93
N SER A 297 -9.37 10.56 24.66
CA SER A 297 -10.51 11.05 23.89
C SER A 297 -11.86 10.60 24.48
N ALA A 298 -11.97 9.35 24.94
CA ALA A 298 -13.16 8.82 25.59
C ALA A 298 -13.54 9.54 26.90
N THR A 299 -12.58 10.29 27.49
CA THR A 299 -12.84 11.12 28.68
C THR A 299 -13.90 12.20 28.39
N PHE A 300 -13.96 12.71 27.16
CA PHE A 300 -14.97 13.71 26.77
C PHE A 300 -16.40 13.14 26.88
N SER A 301 -16.62 11.90 26.43
CA SER A 301 -17.91 11.22 26.58
C SER A 301 -18.29 11.07 28.06
N SER A 302 -17.35 10.74 28.94
CA SER A 302 -17.56 10.65 30.38
C SER A 302 -17.93 11.99 31.00
N LEU A 303 -17.32 13.11 30.55
CA LEU A 303 -17.67 14.47 31.02
C LEU A 303 -19.07 14.85 30.61
N VAL A 304 -19.49 14.51 29.38
CA VAL A 304 -20.89 14.76 28.95
C VAL A 304 -21.86 13.98 29.80
N ILE A 305 -21.66 12.71 30.06
CA ILE A 305 -22.52 11.86 30.91
C ILE A 305 -22.67 12.47 32.30
N ARG A 306 -21.56 12.89 32.93
CA ARG A 306 -21.60 13.57 34.25
C ARG A 306 -22.39 14.87 34.23
N GLY A 307 -22.28 15.62 33.15
CA GLY A 307 -23.06 16.91 33.01
C GLY A 307 -24.57 16.71 32.93
N TYR A 308 -25.05 15.47 32.71
CA TYR A 308 -26.49 15.14 32.62
C TYR A 308 -26.94 14.12 33.67
N GLU A 309 -26.21 14.00 34.80
CA GLU A 309 -26.47 13.04 35.87
C GLU A 309 -27.88 13.18 36.45
N ASP A 310 -28.36 14.42 36.64
CA ASP A 310 -29.71 14.70 37.14
C ASP A 310 -30.79 14.15 36.19
N ALA A 311 -30.61 14.30 34.89
CA ALA A 311 -31.55 13.77 33.89
C ALA A 311 -31.57 12.26 33.87
N LEU A 312 -30.42 11.63 34.04
CA LEU A 312 -30.30 10.16 34.15
C LEU A 312 -30.92 9.62 35.45
N ALA A 313 -30.76 10.35 36.58
CA ALA A 313 -31.39 9.99 37.84
C ALA A 313 -32.90 10.05 37.77
N ALA A 314 -33.45 11.05 37.04
CA ALA A 314 -34.90 11.22 36.87
C ALA A 314 -35.54 10.12 36.02
N VAL A 315 -34.81 9.61 34.98
CA VAL A 315 -35.26 8.54 34.06
C VAL A 315 -34.16 7.55 33.83
N THR A 316 -33.92 6.69 34.80
CA THR A 316 -32.83 5.69 34.80
C THR A 316 -32.81 4.77 33.58
N VAL A 317 -33.96 4.50 32.98
CA VAL A 317 -34.06 3.66 31.77
C VAL A 317 -33.32 4.24 30.55
N LEU A 318 -33.05 5.54 30.53
CA LEU A 318 -32.29 6.20 29.47
C LEU A 318 -30.84 5.65 29.38
N THR A 319 -30.25 5.31 30.54
CA THR A 319 -28.87 4.77 30.60
C THR A 319 -28.70 3.50 29.79
N ALA A 320 -29.75 2.64 29.74
CA ALA A 320 -29.71 1.37 29.05
C ALA A 320 -29.55 1.48 27.50
N TYR A 321 -29.91 2.64 26.94
CA TYR A 321 -29.89 2.85 25.48
C TYR A 321 -28.66 3.61 25.00
N ILE A 322 -27.83 4.13 25.90
CA ILE A 322 -26.57 4.83 25.54
C ILE A 322 -25.69 3.96 24.64
N PRO A 323 -25.36 2.68 25.01
CA PRO A 323 -24.48 1.86 24.18
C PRO A 323 -25.03 1.63 22.78
N MET A 324 -26.34 1.41 22.65
CA MET A 324 -26.98 1.18 21.35
C MET A 324 -26.88 2.42 20.45
N LEU A 325 -27.09 3.61 21.02
CA LEU A 325 -27.05 4.86 20.26
C LEU A 325 -25.64 5.22 19.81
N THR A 326 -24.64 5.08 20.70
CA THR A 326 -23.24 5.35 20.39
C THR A 326 -22.71 4.34 19.36
N ASP A 327 -22.96 3.05 19.55
CA ASP A 327 -22.54 2.01 18.61
C ASP A 327 -23.15 2.20 17.22
N ALA A 328 -24.46 2.46 17.13
CA ALA A 328 -25.13 2.73 15.87
C ALA A 328 -24.55 3.96 15.15
N GLY A 329 -24.23 5.01 15.90
CA GLY A 329 -23.59 6.22 15.38
C GLY A 329 -22.18 5.97 14.89
N GLY A 330 -21.35 5.31 15.70
CA GLY A 330 -19.96 4.97 15.35
C GLY A 330 -19.90 4.12 14.09
N ASN A 331 -20.73 3.07 14.01
CA ASN A 331 -20.81 2.20 12.85
C ASN A 331 -21.26 2.94 11.58
N ALA A 332 -22.29 3.80 11.68
CA ALA A 332 -22.76 4.58 10.53
C ALA A 332 -21.70 5.56 10.00
N GLY A 333 -21.01 6.25 10.91
CA GLY A 333 -19.91 7.14 10.56
C GLY A 333 -18.74 6.42 9.91
N SER A 334 -18.32 5.29 10.48
CA SER A 334 -17.24 4.47 9.94
C SER A 334 -17.55 3.93 8.54
N GLN A 335 -18.79 3.49 8.28
CA GLN A 335 -19.20 3.03 6.95
C GLN A 335 -19.12 4.16 5.90
N SER A 336 -19.58 5.37 6.25
CA SER A 336 -19.49 6.53 5.37
C SER A 336 -18.03 6.87 5.09
N THR A 337 -17.20 6.99 6.11
CA THR A 337 -15.79 7.33 5.99
C THR A 337 -15.02 6.33 5.14
N SER A 338 -15.12 5.04 5.42
CA SER A 338 -14.43 3.99 4.65
C SER A 338 -14.84 4.02 3.18
N THR A 339 -16.12 4.31 2.89
CA THR A 339 -16.60 4.43 1.51
C THR A 339 -15.99 5.66 0.79
N ILE A 340 -15.87 6.79 1.50
CA ILE A 340 -15.31 8.02 0.95
C ILE A 340 -13.80 7.90 0.78
N ILE A 341 -13.06 7.37 1.76
CA ILE A 341 -11.61 7.12 1.67
C ILE A 341 -11.33 6.26 0.44
N ARG A 342 -12.01 5.12 0.32
CA ARG A 342 -11.84 4.27 -0.87
C ARG A 342 -12.15 4.99 -2.18
N GLY A 343 -13.22 5.80 -2.21
CA GLY A 343 -13.57 6.57 -3.41
C GLY A 343 -12.52 7.62 -3.77
N MET A 344 -11.80 8.14 -2.78
CA MET A 344 -10.68 9.07 -2.99
C MET A 344 -9.43 8.32 -3.48
N ALA A 345 -9.06 7.22 -2.86
CA ALA A 345 -7.92 6.40 -3.24
C ALA A 345 -8.01 5.88 -4.70
N VAL A 346 -9.21 5.48 -5.15
CA VAL A 346 -9.40 5.06 -6.56
C VAL A 346 -9.69 6.21 -7.53
N GLY A 347 -9.67 7.47 -7.06
CA GLY A 347 -9.89 8.66 -7.88
C GLY A 347 -11.34 8.94 -8.32
N ASP A 348 -12.33 8.19 -7.78
CA ASP A 348 -13.76 8.39 -8.06
C ASP A 348 -14.32 9.64 -7.37
N ILE A 349 -13.73 10.05 -6.25
CA ILE A 349 -14.14 11.18 -5.41
C ILE A 349 -12.99 12.19 -5.34
N GLN A 350 -13.33 13.45 -5.52
CA GLN A 350 -12.38 14.56 -5.38
C GLN A 350 -12.86 15.55 -4.29
N PRO A 351 -11.96 16.29 -3.64
CA PRO A 351 -12.32 17.24 -2.59
C PRO A 351 -13.37 18.31 -2.98
N ARG A 352 -13.49 18.58 -4.28
CA ARG A 352 -14.51 19.47 -4.84
C ARG A 352 -15.93 18.88 -4.81
N ASP A 353 -16.06 17.56 -4.68
CA ASP A 353 -17.35 16.87 -4.68
C ASP A 353 -18.03 16.87 -3.31
N LEU A 354 -17.43 17.47 -2.29
CA LEU A 354 -17.97 17.53 -0.91
C LEU A 354 -19.46 17.85 -0.83
N PRO A 355 -20.03 18.88 -1.53
CA PRO A 355 -21.47 19.15 -1.46
C PRO A 355 -22.32 18.00 -1.98
N ARG A 356 -21.84 17.28 -2.99
CA ARG A 356 -22.50 16.11 -3.56
C ARG A 356 -22.47 14.92 -2.60
N ILE A 357 -21.32 14.71 -1.95
CA ILE A 357 -21.11 13.69 -0.91
C ILE A 357 -22.12 13.95 0.22
N LEU A 358 -22.13 15.14 0.81
CA LEU A 358 -22.99 15.47 1.92
C LEU A 358 -24.48 15.30 1.58
N TRP A 359 -24.88 15.69 0.38
CA TRP A 359 -26.25 15.47 -0.08
C TRP A 359 -26.60 13.98 -0.21
N ARG A 360 -25.69 13.19 -0.72
CA ARG A 360 -25.87 11.73 -0.88
C ARG A 360 -25.91 11.03 0.46
N GLU A 361 -24.94 11.30 1.32
CA GLU A 361 -24.85 10.72 2.67
C GLU A 361 -26.08 11.12 3.53
N SER A 362 -26.53 12.37 3.49
CA SER A 362 -27.74 12.78 4.22
C SER A 362 -28.99 11.99 3.81
N ARG A 363 -29.14 11.67 2.52
CA ARG A 363 -30.27 10.86 2.03
C ARG A 363 -30.15 9.41 2.47
N VAL A 364 -28.96 8.84 2.42
CA VAL A 364 -28.70 7.47 2.91
C VAL A 364 -28.94 7.41 4.42
N ALA A 365 -28.44 8.41 5.15
CA ALA A 365 -28.65 8.52 6.60
C ALA A 365 -30.13 8.55 7.00
N LEU A 366 -30.94 9.32 6.28
CA LEU A 366 -32.40 9.38 6.56
C LEU A 366 -33.09 8.04 6.27
N LEU A 367 -32.70 7.34 5.22
CA LEU A 367 -33.24 6.01 4.91
C LEU A 367 -32.82 4.97 5.96
N CYS A 368 -31.53 4.89 6.29
CA CYS A 368 -31.01 3.97 7.29
C CYS A 368 -31.55 4.30 8.69
N GLY A 369 -31.45 5.57 9.10
CA GLY A 369 -31.92 6.04 10.40
C GLY A 369 -33.44 5.87 10.57
N GLY A 370 -34.22 6.16 9.54
CA GLY A 370 -35.67 5.93 9.55
C GLY A 370 -36.03 4.44 9.68
N THR A 371 -35.37 3.57 8.91
CA THR A 371 -35.58 2.13 8.99
C THR A 371 -35.23 1.58 10.38
N LEU A 372 -34.05 1.95 10.90
CA LEU A 372 -33.62 1.52 12.22
C LEU A 372 -34.51 2.07 13.33
N ALA A 373 -34.95 3.32 13.22
CA ALA A 373 -35.85 3.92 14.20
C ALA A 373 -37.23 3.21 14.24
N VAL A 374 -37.80 2.87 13.08
CA VAL A 374 -39.09 2.14 13.03
C VAL A 374 -38.92 0.75 13.65
N CYS A 375 -37.90 0.00 13.27
CA CYS A 375 -37.64 -1.33 13.83
C CYS A 375 -37.38 -1.25 15.33
N ASN A 376 -36.59 -0.30 15.79
CA ASN A 376 -36.28 -0.13 17.19
C ASN A 376 -37.50 0.36 18.00
N PHE A 377 -38.34 1.23 17.44
CA PHE A 377 -39.58 1.66 18.09
C PHE A 377 -40.51 0.49 18.38
N VAL A 378 -40.72 -0.39 17.41
CA VAL A 378 -41.49 -1.62 17.61
C VAL A 378 -40.87 -2.52 18.69
N LYS A 379 -39.53 -2.69 18.64
CA LYS A 379 -38.80 -3.47 19.65
C LYS A 379 -38.97 -2.88 21.05
N LEU A 380 -38.84 -1.58 21.23
CA LEU A 380 -38.98 -0.90 22.51
C LEU A 380 -40.35 -1.02 23.13
N LEU A 381 -41.41 -0.92 22.31
CA LEU A 381 -42.78 -1.03 22.79
C LEU A 381 -43.20 -2.50 23.06
N VAL A 382 -42.84 -3.44 22.19
CA VAL A 382 -43.30 -4.82 22.25
C VAL A 382 -42.46 -5.68 23.19
N PHE A 383 -41.16 -5.62 23.06
CA PHE A 383 -40.24 -6.48 23.81
C PHE A 383 -39.78 -5.84 25.11
N ASP A 384 -39.32 -4.58 25.05
CA ASP A 384 -38.82 -3.91 26.24
C ASP A 384 -39.90 -3.26 27.08
N ARG A 385 -41.13 -3.15 26.52
CA ARG A 385 -42.34 -2.55 27.19
C ARG A 385 -42.10 -1.18 27.77
N ILE A 386 -41.33 -0.37 27.06
CA ILE A 386 -40.96 1.00 27.46
C ILE A 386 -42.12 1.98 27.15
N ALA A 387 -42.26 3.00 27.95
CA ALA A 387 -43.26 4.07 27.72
C ALA A 387 -42.97 4.76 26.37
N ALA A 388 -44.05 5.02 25.61
CA ALA A 388 -43.92 5.60 24.25
C ALA A 388 -43.12 6.94 24.20
N PRO A 389 -43.17 7.84 25.16
CA PRO A 389 -42.34 9.05 25.16
C PRO A 389 -40.83 8.75 25.20
N VAL A 390 -40.41 7.77 26.01
CA VAL A 390 -39.01 7.35 26.10
C VAL A 390 -38.58 6.66 24.81
N ALA A 391 -39.43 5.77 24.26
CA ALA A 391 -39.16 5.13 22.97
C ALA A 391 -39.00 6.18 21.84
N LEU A 392 -39.80 7.26 21.87
CA LEU A 392 -39.71 8.33 20.89
C LEU A 392 -38.37 9.10 21.02
N VAL A 393 -37.93 9.41 22.26
CA VAL A 393 -36.62 10.04 22.52
C VAL A 393 -35.49 9.22 21.91
N VAL A 394 -35.47 7.88 22.18
CA VAL A 394 -34.44 7.01 21.69
C VAL A 394 -34.44 6.94 20.15
N CYS A 395 -35.63 6.82 19.54
CA CYS A 395 -35.71 6.69 18.06
C CYS A 395 -35.40 8.02 17.35
N LEU A 396 -35.80 9.18 17.87
CA LEU A 396 -35.42 10.47 17.32
C LEU A 396 -33.90 10.69 17.44
N THR A 397 -33.35 10.36 18.59
CA THR A 397 -31.88 10.41 18.77
C THR A 397 -31.18 9.52 17.75
N LEU A 398 -31.64 8.31 17.52
CA LEU A 398 -31.06 7.38 16.57
C LEU A 398 -31.02 7.97 15.15
N ILE A 399 -32.10 8.58 14.68
CA ILE A 399 -32.14 9.26 13.38
C ILE A 399 -31.13 10.39 13.32
N CYS A 400 -31.13 11.29 14.34
CA CYS A 400 -30.24 12.44 14.39
C CYS A 400 -28.77 11.99 14.46
N THR A 401 -28.46 10.96 15.24
CA THR A 401 -27.12 10.40 15.37
C THR A 401 -26.62 9.84 14.05
N ILE A 402 -27.40 9.01 13.36
CA ILE A 402 -26.98 8.43 12.07
C ILE A 402 -26.78 9.52 11.02
N LEU A 403 -27.68 10.52 10.98
CA LEU A 403 -27.54 11.66 10.07
C LEU A 403 -26.24 12.44 10.33
N LEU A 404 -25.98 12.78 11.57
CA LEU A 404 -24.77 13.53 11.94
C LEU A 404 -23.50 12.71 11.69
N SER A 405 -23.53 11.42 12.04
CA SER A 405 -22.40 10.51 11.88
C SER A 405 -21.98 10.35 10.43
N GLN A 406 -22.92 10.14 9.51
CA GLN A 406 -22.61 10.03 8.08
C GLN A 406 -22.14 11.35 7.49
N ILE A 407 -22.67 12.49 7.96
CA ILE A 407 -22.18 13.82 7.56
C ILE A 407 -20.74 14.03 8.04
N ILE A 408 -20.42 13.72 9.30
CA ILE A 408 -19.05 13.79 9.85
C ILE A 408 -18.14 12.85 9.08
N GLY A 409 -18.57 11.60 8.86
CA GLY A 409 -17.85 10.59 8.11
C GLY A 409 -17.53 10.99 6.67
N GLY A 410 -18.40 11.79 6.05
CA GLY A 410 -18.16 12.34 4.71
C GLY A 410 -17.25 13.58 4.70
N ILE A 411 -17.25 14.37 5.77
CA ILE A 411 -16.44 15.61 5.86
C ILE A 411 -14.98 15.30 6.22
N LEU A 412 -14.74 14.43 7.19
CA LEU A 412 -13.41 14.26 7.79
C LEU A 412 -12.35 13.82 6.79
N PRO A 413 -12.54 12.80 5.93
CA PRO A 413 -11.54 12.42 4.95
C PRO A 413 -11.23 13.54 3.95
N VAL A 414 -12.27 14.23 3.46
CA VAL A 414 -12.11 15.33 2.51
C VAL A 414 -11.40 16.53 3.16
N ALA A 415 -11.60 16.75 4.45
CA ALA A 415 -10.89 17.79 5.18
C ALA A 415 -9.42 17.42 5.41
N ALA A 416 -9.13 16.15 5.70
CA ALA A 416 -7.78 15.64 5.84
C ALA A 416 -6.96 15.83 4.55
N GLU A 417 -7.50 15.43 3.43
CA GLU A 417 -6.89 15.62 2.10
C GLU A 417 -6.54 17.09 1.84
N LYS A 418 -7.49 18.01 2.12
CA LYS A 418 -7.24 19.46 1.96
C LYS A 418 -6.18 20.01 2.90
N LEU A 419 -5.95 19.36 4.02
CA LEU A 419 -4.92 19.74 5.00
C LEU A 419 -3.59 18.99 4.74
N HIS A 420 -3.51 18.21 3.65
CA HIS A 420 -2.37 17.34 3.33
C HIS A 420 -2.08 16.35 4.46
N VAL A 421 -3.13 15.82 5.08
CA VAL A 421 -3.09 14.73 6.06
C VAL A 421 -3.74 13.53 5.41
N ASP A 422 -3.16 12.36 5.58
CA ASP A 422 -3.69 11.13 5.02
C ASP A 422 -5.14 10.88 5.49
N PRO A 423 -6.10 10.75 4.56
CA PRO A 423 -7.50 10.50 4.88
C PRO A 423 -7.74 9.21 5.69
N ALA A 424 -6.90 8.18 5.54
CA ALA A 424 -7.02 6.90 6.24
C ALA A 424 -6.92 7.06 7.77
N VAL A 425 -6.12 8.02 8.24
CA VAL A 425 -5.98 8.34 9.68
C VAL A 425 -7.30 8.85 10.28
N MET A 426 -8.18 9.44 9.47
CA MET A 426 -9.48 9.97 9.91
C MET A 426 -10.58 8.91 9.99
N ALA A 427 -10.22 7.62 9.90
CA ALA A 427 -11.16 6.52 9.84
C ALA A 427 -11.74 6.12 11.22
N SER A 428 -12.19 4.90 11.34
CA SER A 428 -13.11 4.36 12.34
C SER A 428 -12.89 4.82 13.79
N PRO A 429 -11.71 4.73 14.43
CA PRO A 429 -11.59 5.02 15.86
C PRO A 429 -11.71 6.49 16.22
N LEU A 430 -11.27 7.41 15.34
CA LEU A 430 -11.40 8.83 15.57
C LEU A 430 -12.86 9.27 15.42
N ILE A 431 -13.53 8.77 14.38
CA ILE A 431 -14.95 9.03 14.12
C ILE A 431 -15.81 8.56 15.26
N THR A 432 -15.64 7.32 15.74
CA THR A 432 -16.44 6.78 16.84
C THR A 432 -16.35 7.68 18.06
N THR A 433 -15.17 8.17 18.41
CA THR A 433 -14.98 9.07 19.56
C THR A 433 -15.71 10.42 19.41
N ILE A 434 -15.66 11.02 18.21
CA ILE A 434 -16.37 12.28 17.92
C ILE A 434 -17.88 12.06 17.95
N VAL A 435 -18.32 10.98 17.32
CA VAL A 435 -19.72 10.62 17.21
C VAL A 435 -20.31 10.24 18.56
N ASP A 436 -19.61 9.48 19.38
CA ASP A 436 -20.07 9.10 20.72
C ASP A 436 -20.39 10.34 21.58
N THR A 437 -19.44 11.27 21.64
CA THR A 437 -19.63 12.52 22.40
C THR A 437 -20.81 13.34 21.88
N THR A 438 -20.92 13.47 20.56
CA THR A 438 -22.01 14.23 19.92
C THR A 438 -23.36 13.52 20.06
N THR A 439 -23.39 12.21 19.97
CA THR A 439 -24.60 11.38 20.18
C THR A 439 -25.14 11.58 21.59
N LEU A 440 -24.27 11.56 22.60
CA LEU A 440 -24.67 11.79 23.99
C LEU A 440 -25.27 13.20 24.19
N LEU A 441 -24.64 14.22 23.60
CA LEU A 441 -25.18 15.58 23.65
C LEU A 441 -26.57 15.67 22.99
N ILE A 442 -26.75 15.08 21.83
CA ILE A 442 -28.06 15.04 21.14
C ILE A 442 -29.08 14.30 21.99
N TYR A 443 -28.72 13.14 22.51
CA TYR A 443 -29.57 12.27 23.30
C TYR A 443 -30.13 12.97 24.52
N PHE A 444 -29.26 13.56 25.34
CA PHE A 444 -29.67 14.20 26.56
C PHE A 444 -30.46 15.50 26.31
N ASN A 445 -30.13 16.24 25.24
CA ASN A 445 -30.93 17.42 24.88
C ASN A 445 -32.34 17.05 24.38
N ILE A 446 -32.48 16.00 23.57
CA ILE A 446 -33.79 15.49 23.13
C ILE A 446 -34.57 14.98 24.35
N ALA A 447 -33.91 14.24 25.25
CA ALA A 447 -34.53 13.74 26.48
C ALA A 447 -35.07 14.87 27.35
N LYS A 448 -34.25 15.93 27.62
CA LYS A 448 -34.66 17.11 28.34
C LYS A 448 -35.87 17.80 27.72
N MET A 449 -35.85 17.96 26.41
CA MET A 449 -36.89 18.67 25.67
C MET A 449 -38.23 17.91 25.69
N LEU A 450 -38.22 16.59 25.46
CA LEU A 450 -39.43 15.77 25.31
C LEU A 450 -39.98 15.23 26.63
N LEU A 451 -39.11 14.98 27.62
CA LEU A 451 -39.53 14.46 28.93
C LEU A 451 -39.61 15.54 30.00
N HIS A 452 -39.37 16.83 29.64
CA HIS A 452 -39.41 17.98 30.56
C HIS A 452 -38.52 17.78 31.81
N LEU A 453 -37.28 17.26 31.61
CA LEU A 453 -36.30 16.97 32.68
C LEU A 453 -35.48 18.24 33.05
#